data_19d9dd725fcbcdf0f8f9fdc91a975f07
#
_entry.id   19d9dd725fcbcdf0f8f9fdc91a975f07
#
_cell.length_a   1.000
_cell.length_b   1.000
_cell.length_c   1.000
_cell.angle_alpha   90.00
_cell.angle_beta   90.00
_cell.angle_gamma   90.00
#
_symmetry.space_group_name_H-M   'P 1'
#
loop_
_entity.id
_entity.type
_entity.pdbx_description
1 polymer ?
#
loop_
_entity_poly.entity_id
_entity_poly.type
_entity_poly.pdbx_seq_one_letter_code
_entity_poly.pdbx_strand_id
1 'polypeptide(L)'
;MNKSLVELNNCGVFRNHKWLVRGVSLKVSQGEIVTLIGPNGSGKSTTAKISLDILKPDEGTNTIKKDIRISYVPQKISIDWSLPLRSIDFVNLVTKHKTSEINDALGITGIQHLINEDVRNLSGGEFQRLLMARAIAKEPHFLVLDEPVQGVDYSGEIALYKTIQEIVKKINCGILLISHNLHVVMSQTDYVICLNGHVCCSGIPSSVIKDQEYIKLFGSNIDPTLSLYKHNHDHHHLPDGSIDKADKNK
;
A
#
# COMPACT_ATOMS: atom_id res chain seq x y z
N MET A 1 -16.54 -15.82 -0.61
CA MET A 1 -15.12 -15.78 -0.19
C MET A 1 -14.37 -14.89 -1.18
N ASN A 2 -13.87 -13.73 -0.76
CA ASN A 2 -12.98 -12.92 -1.60
C ASN A 2 -11.72 -13.74 -1.87
N LYS A 3 -11.48 -14.08 -3.16
CA LYS A 3 -10.26 -14.81 -3.52
C LYS A 3 -9.07 -13.89 -3.30
N SER A 4 -8.04 -14.41 -2.62
CA SER A 4 -6.73 -13.76 -2.46
C SER A 4 -6.18 -13.35 -3.83
N LEU A 5 -5.65 -12.14 -3.92
CA LEU A 5 -4.91 -11.66 -5.09
C LEU A 5 -3.45 -12.10 -5.01
N VAL A 6 -2.87 -11.94 -3.81
CA VAL A 6 -1.49 -12.33 -3.50
C VAL A 6 -1.45 -12.96 -2.12
N GLU A 7 -0.68 -14.03 -1.98
CA GLU A 7 -0.51 -14.75 -0.71
C GLU A 7 0.95 -15.20 -0.57
N LEU A 8 1.60 -14.73 0.49
CA LEU A 8 2.90 -15.20 0.93
C LEU A 8 2.72 -16.18 2.07
N ASN A 9 3.35 -17.34 1.98
CA ASN A 9 3.33 -18.36 3.01
C ASN A 9 4.75 -18.64 3.48
N ASN A 10 5.07 -18.25 4.72
CA ASN A 10 6.34 -18.48 5.40
C ASN A 10 7.57 -18.07 4.55
N CYS A 11 7.47 -16.94 3.85
CA CYS A 11 8.52 -16.48 2.95
C CYS A 11 9.73 -15.93 3.70
N GLY A 12 10.93 -16.25 3.20
CA GLY A 12 12.19 -15.72 3.69
C GLY A 12 13.15 -15.41 2.55
N VAL A 13 14.02 -14.41 2.74
CA VAL A 13 15.06 -14.01 1.80
C VAL A 13 16.39 -13.89 2.52
N PHE A 14 17.38 -14.69 2.08
CA PHE A 14 18.73 -14.74 2.61
C PHE A 14 19.71 -14.12 1.62
N ARG A 15 20.45 -13.10 2.04
CA ARG A 15 21.46 -12.43 1.21
C ARG A 15 22.65 -12.01 2.08
N ASN A 16 23.84 -12.10 1.53
CA ASN A 16 25.08 -11.68 2.20
C ASN A 16 25.21 -12.28 3.61
N HIS A 17 24.99 -13.59 3.72
CA HIS A 17 25.08 -14.37 4.98
C HIS A 17 24.13 -13.93 6.11
N LYS A 18 23.03 -13.24 5.76
CA LYS A 18 21.98 -12.84 6.72
C LYS A 18 20.59 -12.94 6.11
N TRP A 19 19.61 -13.16 6.95
CA TRP A 19 18.21 -13.02 6.58
C TRP A 19 17.85 -11.55 6.47
N LEU A 20 17.35 -11.12 5.31
CA LEU A 20 16.72 -9.81 5.15
C LEU A 20 15.33 -9.81 5.76
N VAL A 21 14.65 -10.94 5.64
CA VAL A 21 13.34 -11.22 6.23
C VAL A 21 13.14 -12.74 6.25
N ARG A 22 12.45 -13.25 7.27
CA ARG A 22 12.17 -14.70 7.38
C ARG A 22 10.80 -14.96 7.99
N GLY A 23 10.13 -16.02 7.53
CA GLY A 23 8.86 -16.48 8.11
C GLY A 23 7.68 -15.53 7.85
N VAL A 24 7.70 -14.76 6.75
CA VAL A 24 6.63 -13.80 6.44
C VAL A 24 5.47 -14.51 5.78
N SER A 25 4.30 -14.38 6.41
CA SER A 25 3.02 -14.76 5.83
C SER A 25 2.11 -13.54 5.75
N LEU A 26 1.55 -13.29 4.58
CA LEU A 26 0.57 -12.22 4.36
C LEU A 26 -0.38 -12.59 3.23
N LYS A 27 -1.54 -11.96 3.24
CA LYS A 27 -2.56 -12.13 2.22
C LYS A 27 -3.15 -10.78 1.90
N VAL A 28 -3.35 -10.51 0.61
CA VAL A 28 -4.06 -9.31 0.15
C VAL A 28 -5.22 -9.73 -0.73
N SER A 29 -6.41 -9.28 -0.38
CA SER A 29 -7.66 -9.54 -1.11
C SER A 29 -8.11 -8.31 -1.90
N GLN A 30 -9.06 -8.47 -2.77
CA GLN A 30 -9.63 -7.37 -3.53
C GLN A 30 -10.40 -6.42 -2.61
N GLY A 31 -10.18 -5.11 -2.77
CA GLY A 31 -10.83 -4.08 -1.94
C GLY A 31 -10.26 -3.95 -0.53
N GLU A 32 -9.14 -4.59 -0.24
CA GLU A 32 -8.49 -4.62 1.08
C GLU A 32 -7.20 -3.79 1.08
N ILE A 33 -6.94 -3.06 2.17
CA ILE A 33 -5.67 -2.38 2.43
C ILE A 33 -4.93 -3.13 3.53
N VAL A 34 -3.85 -3.81 3.15
CA VAL A 34 -2.92 -4.45 4.08
C VAL A 34 -1.68 -3.56 4.21
N THR A 35 -1.30 -3.22 5.45
CA THR A 35 -0.16 -2.34 5.68
C THR A 35 0.98 -3.04 6.38
N LEU A 36 2.19 -2.89 5.82
CA LEU A 36 3.45 -3.29 6.45
C LEU A 36 4.03 -2.10 7.23
N ILE A 37 4.24 -2.28 8.52
CA ILE A 37 4.92 -1.32 9.39
C ILE A 37 6.16 -1.93 10.00
N GLY A 38 7.09 -1.11 10.45
CA GLY A 38 8.33 -1.55 11.09
C GLY A 38 9.47 -0.55 10.92
N PRO A 39 10.56 -0.69 11.67
CA PRO A 39 11.73 0.17 11.57
C PRO A 39 12.43 0.06 10.20
N ASN A 40 13.32 0.99 9.92
CA ASN A 40 14.15 0.92 8.72
C ASN A 40 15.01 -0.35 8.72
N GLY A 41 15.08 -1.04 7.59
CA GLY A 41 15.80 -2.31 7.48
C GLY A 41 15.03 -3.54 7.98
N SER A 42 13.78 -3.40 8.43
CA SER A 42 12.95 -4.52 8.94
C SER A 42 12.47 -5.52 7.88
N GLY A 43 12.71 -5.24 6.59
CA GLY A 43 12.32 -6.14 5.49
C GLY A 43 11.06 -5.76 4.75
N LYS A 44 10.43 -4.59 5.01
CA LYS A 44 9.18 -4.14 4.36
C LYS A 44 9.28 -4.13 2.83
N SER A 45 10.26 -3.39 2.27
CA SER A 45 10.44 -3.32 0.81
C SER A 45 10.89 -4.66 0.21
N THR A 46 11.58 -5.51 1.00
CA THR A 46 11.91 -6.88 0.59
C THR A 46 10.64 -7.71 0.45
N THR A 47 9.76 -7.65 1.45
CA THR A 47 8.44 -8.31 1.43
C THR A 47 7.57 -7.83 0.28
N ALA A 48 7.56 -6.51 0.01
CA ALA A 48 6.87 -5.95 -1.16
C ALA A 48 7.41 -6.52 -2.47
N LYS A 49 8.73 -6.61 -2.63
CA LYS A 49 9.35 -7.20 -3.83
C LYS A 49 9.03 -8.68 -4.00
N ILE A 50 8.89 -9.43 -2.90
CA ILE A 50 8.41 -10.83 -2.95
C ILE A 50 6.97 -10.84 -3.46
N SER A 51 6.07 -10.03 -2.91
CA SER A 51 4.65 -9.99 -3.29
C SER A 51 4.43 -9.57 -4.75
N LEU A 52 5.39 -8.83 -5.34
CA LEU A 52 5.39 -8.42 -6.74
C LEU A 52 6.06 -9.45 -7.69
N ASP A 53 6.54 -10.55 -7.16
CA ASP A 53 7.36 -11.54 -7.88
C ASP A 53 8.67 -10.98 -8.50
N ILE A 54 9.11 -9.81 -8.02
CA ILE A 54 10.39 -9.19 -8.39
C ILE A 54 11.55 -9.92 -7.71
N LEU A 55 11.31 -10.42 -6.50
CA LEU A 55 12.29 -11.16 -5.71
C LEU A 55 11.73 -12.53 -5.33
N LYS A 56 12.40 -13.58 -5.74
CA LYS A 56 12.03 -14.95 -5.34
C LYS A 56 12.46 -15.21 -3.90
N PRO A 57 11.59 -15.75 -3.05
CA PRO A 57 11.96 -16.18 -1.71
C PRO A 57 12.88 -17.40 -1.76
N ASP A 58 13.81 -17.49 -0.78
CA ASP A 58 14.66 -18.66 -0.57
C ASP A 58 13.95 -19.73 0.27
N GLU A 59 12.99 -19.31 1.12
CA GLU A 59 12.08 -20.17 1.89
C GLU A 59 10.63 -19.72 1.67
N GLY A 60 9.69 -20.66 1.75
CA GLY A 60 8.26 -20.40 1.62
C GLY A 60 7.78 -20.28 0.17
N THR A 61 6.56 -19.80 -0.01
CA THR A 61 5.92 -19.69 -1.32
C THR A 61 5.22 -18.36 -1.50
N ASN A 62 5.34 -17.77 -2.71
CA ASN A 62 4.54 -16.64 -3.15
C ASN A 62 3.52 -17.15 -4.19
N THR A 63 2.25 -16.93 -3.91
CA THR A 63 1.15 -17.29 -4.81
C THR A 63 0.45 -16.02 -5.27
N ILE A 64 0.48 -15.78 -6.57
CA ILE A 64 -0.22 -14.66 -7.22
C ILE A 64 -1.36 -15.23 -8.06
N LYS A 65 -2.56 -14.67 -7.91
CA LYS A 65 -3.71 -15.03 -8.74
C LYS A 65 -3.39 -14.80 -10.21
N LYS A 66 -3.75 -15.76 -11.07
CA LYS A 66 -3.54 -15.65 -12.53
C LYS A 66 -4.32 -14.47 -13.11
N ASP A 67 -3.78 -13.89 -14.17
CA ASP A 67 -4.41 -12.86 -15.01
C ASP A 67 -4.78 -11.57 -14.24
N ILE A 68 -4.03 -11.22 -13.20
CA ILE A 68 -4.19 -9.94 -12.52
C ILE A 68 -3.19 -8.89 -13.05
N ARG A 69 -3.66 -7.65 -13.11
CA ARG A 69 -2.80 -6.49 -13.36
C ARG A 69 -2.21 -6.02 -12.04
N ILE A 70 -0.90 -5.89 -12.00
CA ILE A 70 -0.15 -5.44 -10.82
C ILE A 70 0.50 -4.10 -11.14
N SER A 71 0.43 -3.17 -10.19
CA SER A 71 1.14 -1.90 -10.26
C SER A 71 1.95 -1.66 -8.99
N TYR A 72 3.03 -0.88 -9.14
CA TYR A 72 3.94 -0.56 -8.04
C TYR A 72 4.33 0.92 -8.07
N VAL A 73 4.20 1.58 -6.95
CA VAL A 73 4.75 2.92 -6.69
C VAL A 73 5.92 2.74 -5.71
N PRO A 74 7.17 2.84 -6.18
CA PRO A 74 8.35 2.69 -5.34
C PRO A 74 8.60 3.94 -4.49
N GLN A 75 9.32 3.77 -3.39
CA GLN A 75 9.71 4.84 -2.47
C GLN A 75 10.47 6.00 -3.17
N LYS A 76 11.32 5.66 -4.13
CA LYS A 76 12.10 6.64 -4.89
C LYS A 76 12.05 6.33 -6.38
N ILE A 77 11.84 7.36 -7.16
CA ILE A 77 11.96 7.31 -8.62
C ILE A 77 13.07 8.29 -9.02
N SER A 78 14.03 7.78 -9.77
CA SER A 78 15.03 8.65 -10.41
C SER A 78 14.45 9.15 -11.72
N ILE A 79 14.27 10.45 -11.84
CA ILE A 79 13.83 11.13 -13.06
C ILE A 79 14.99 12.03 -13.51
N ASP A 80 15.26 12.02 -14.81
CA ASP A 80 16.12 13.03 -15.41
C ASP A 80 15.29 14.32 -15.56
N TRP A 81 15.45 15.22 -14.61
CA TRP A 81 14.75 16.49 -14.56
C TRP A 81 15.15 17.47 -15.68
N SER A 82 16.11 17.12 -16.54
CA SER A 82 16.42 17.89 -17.73
C SER A 82 15.38 17.72 -18.85
N LEU A 83 14.59 16.63 -18.80
CA LEU A 83 13.56 16.35 -19.78
C LEU A 83 12.28 17.15 -19.49
N PRO A 84 11.77 17.97 -20.43
CA PRO A 84 10.48 18.64 -20.28
C PRO A 84 9.36 17.62 -20.50
N LEU A 85 8.77 17.13 -19.38
CA LEU A 85 7.69 16.14 -19.40
C LEU A 85 6.44 16.74 -18.79
N ARG A 86 5.32 16.74 -19.52
CA ARG A 86 4.01 17.04 -18.96
C ARG A 86 3.49 15.84 -18.18
N SER A 87 2.57 16.08 -17.25
CA SER A 87 1.92 15.02 -16.46
C SER A 87 1.34 13.91 -17.35
N ILE A 88 0.66 14.26 -18.44
CA ILE A 88 0.12 13.29 -19.41
C ILE A 88 1.22 12.46 -20.08
N ASP A 89 2.34 13.08 -20.43
CA ASP A 89 3.47 12.39 -21.07
C ASP A 89 4.15 11.45 -20.07
N PHE A 90 4.26 11.87 -18.80
CA PHE A 90 4.81 11.06 -17.71
C PHE A 90 3.98 9.80 -17.43
N VAL A 91 2.67 9.89 -17.45
CA VAL A 91 1.80 8.71 -17.29
C VAL A 91 2.00 7.73 -18.44
N ASN A 92 2.22 8.24 -19.66
CA ASN A 92 2.39 7.44 -20.88
C ASN A 92 3.81 6.86 -21.09
N LEU A 93 4.80 7.18 -20.25
CA LEU A 93 6.20 6.77 -20.48
C LEU A 93 6.40 5.25 -20.63
N VAL A 94 5.64 4.44 -19.94
CA VAL A 94 5.83 2.97 -19.94
C VAL A 94 4.77 2.25 -20.75
N THR A 95 3.55 2.74 -20.71
CA THR A 95 2.42 2.13 -21.42
C THR A 95 1.53 3.24 -21.95
N LYS A 96 1.18 3.16 -23.23
CA LYS A 96 0.25 4.12 -23.83
C LYS A 96 -1.16 3.88 -23.27
N HIS A 97 -1.77 4.94 -22.80
CA HIS A 97 -3.14 4.99 -22.33
C HIS A 97 -3.96 5.93 -23.20
N LYS A 98 -5.29 5.71 -23.25
CA LYS A 98 -6.20 6.69 -23.82
C LYS A 98 -6.23 7.92 -22.93
N THR A 99 -6.43 9.09 -23.53
CA THR A 99 -6.53 10.35 -22.77
C THR A 99 -7.65 10.31 -21.71
N SER A 100 -8.75 9.59 -21.98
CA SER A 100 -9.82 9.38 -21.00
C SER A 100 -9.34 8.60 -19.77
N GLU A 101 -8.60 7.51 -19.96
CA GLU A 101 -8.04 6.70 -18.87
C GLU A 101 -7.10 7.51 -17.98
N ILE A 102 -6.27 8.38 -18.60
CA ILE A 102 -5.38 9.29 -17.87
C ILE A 102 -6.19 10.33 -17.10
N ASN A 103 -7.20 10.94 -17.73
CA ASN A 103 -8.07 11.90 -17.08
C ASN A 103 -8.79 11.31 -15.87
N ASP A 104 -9.30 10.09 -15.99
CA ASP A 104 -9.97 9.37 -14.91
C ASP A 104 -9.00 9.09 -13.74
N ALA A 105 -7.79 8.62 -14.06
CA ALA A 105 -6.75 8.37 -13.06
C ALA A 105 -6.32 9.66 -12.33
N LEU A 106 -6.11 10.75 -13.07
CA LEU A 106 -5.78 12.07 -12.51
C LEU A 106 -6.96 12.63 -11.68
N GLY A 107 -8.20 12.37 -12.11
CA GLY A 107 -9.41 12.73 -11.37
C GLY A 107 -9.53 12.00 -10.04
N ILE A 108 -9.25 10.69 -10.02
CA ILE A 108 -9.24 9.87 -8.78
C ILE A 108 -8.17 10.41 -7.80
N THR A 109 -7.01 10.81 -8.31
CA THR A 109 -5.92 11.33 -7.47
C THR A 109 -6.03 12.84 -7.19
N GLY A 110 -7.05 13.53 -7.72
CA GLY A 110 -7.35 14.93 -7.43
C GLY A 110 -6.43 15.95 -8.10
N ILE A 111 -5.74 15.56 -9.19
CA ILE A 111 -4.81 16.44 -9.93
C ILE A 111 -5.14 16.55 -11.43
N GLN A 112 -6.39 16.36 -11.81
CA GLN A 112 -6.82 16.41 -13.21
C GLN A 112 -6.49 17.76 -13.86
N HIS A 113 -6.54 18.86 -13.10
CA HIS A 113 -6.20 20.21 -13.56
C HIS A 113 -4.72 20.38 -13.95
N LEU A 114 -3.84 19.46 -13.54
CA LEU A 114 -2.40 19.47 -13.81
C LEU A 114 -1.99 18.58 -15.00
N ILE A 115 -2.95 18.09 -15.79
CA ILE A 115 -2.70 17.13 -16.88
C ILE A 115 -1.65 17.62 -17.89
N ASN A 116 -1.61 18.90 -18.19
CA ASN A 116 -0.66 19.53 -19.11
C ASN A 116 0.51 20.24 -18.40
N GLU A 117 0.55 20.21 -17.06
CA GLU A 117 1.61 20.85 -16.28
C GLU A 117 2.93 20.09 -16.44
N ASP A 118 4.03 20.83 -16.46
CA ASP A 118 5.38 20.24 -16.46
C ASP A 118 5.65 19.60 -15.10
N VAL A 119 6.11 18.34 -15.10
CA VAL A 119 6.37 17.56 -13.88
C VAL A 119 7.36 18.27 -12.94
N ARG A 120 8.23 19.13 -13.47
CA ARG A 120 9.19 19.91 -12.68
C ARG A 120 8.55 20.99 -11.81
N ASN A 121 7.34 21.45 -12.18
CA ASN A 121 6.60 22.49 -11.47
C ASN A 121 5.69 21.93 -10.36
N LEU A 122 5.55 20.60 -10.28
CA LEU A 122 4.70 19.96 -9.29
C LEU A 122 5.32 20.03 -7.89
N SER A 123 4.50 20.34 -6.91
CA SER A 123 4.87 20.13 -5.49
C SER A 123 5.11 18.64 -5.21
N GLY A 124 5.81 18.32 -4.12
CA GLY A 124 6.06 16.93 -3.73
C GLY A 124 4.77 16.10 -3.59
N GLY A 125 3.70 16.68 -3.02
CA GLY A 125 2.41 16.02 -2.88
C GLY A 125 1.69 15.81 -4.22
N GLU A 126 1.74 16.77 -5.13
CA GLU A 126 1.18 16.64 -6.48
C GLU A 126 1.96 15.59 -7.29
N PHE A 127 3.27 15.56 -7.16
CA PHE A 127 4.08 14.54 -7.79
C PHE A 127 3.77 13.13 -7.27
N GLN A 128 3.58 12.95 -5.95
CA GLN A 128 3.14 11.67 -5.38
C GLN A 128 1.76 11.25 -5.92
N ARG A 129 0.82 12.20 -6.05
CA ARG A 129 -0.49 11.94 -6.68
C ARG A 129 -0.36 11.55 -8.15
N LEU A 130 0.60 12.16 -8.88
CA LEU A 130 0.89 11.81 -10.27
C LEU A 130 1.46 10.40 -10.39
N LEU A 131 2.34 9.98 -9.45
CA LEU A 131 2.83 8.60 -9.38
C LEU A 131 1.71 7.60 -9.14
N MET A 132 0.78 7.92 -8.23
CA MET A 132 -0.42 7.10 -8.01
C MET A 132 -1.31 7.06 -9.26
N ALA A 133 -1.57 8.21 -9.90
CA ALA A 133 -2.36 8.27 -11.14
C ALA A 133 -1.76 7.36 -12.22
N ARG A 134 -0.45 7.43 -12.43
CA ARG A 134 0.26 6.55 -13.36
C ARG A 134 0.10 5.07 -13.01
N ALA A 135 0.14 4.72 -11.73
CA ALA A 135 -0.01 3.34 -11.28
C ALA A 135 -1.44 2.82 -11.48
N ILE A 136 -2.46 3.66 -11.27
CA ILE A 136 -3.87 3.27 -11.39
C ILE A 136 -4.45 3.42 -12.79
N ALA A 137 -3.79 4.12 -13.72
CA ALA A 137 -4.24 4.25 -15.10
C ALA A 137 -4.38 2.89 -15.82
N LYS A 138 -3.73 1.86 -15.32
CA LYS A 138 -3.87 0.46 -15.78
C LYS A 138 -5.00 -0.30 -15.11
N GLU A 139 -5.78 0.34 -14.23
CA GLU A 139 -6.79 -0.32 -13.39
C GLU A 139 -6.25 -1.62 -12.74
N PRO A 140 -5.23 -1.53 -11.87
CA PRO A 140 -4.61 -2.71 -11.29
C PRO A 140 -5.60 -3.45 -10.39
N HIS A 141 -5.48 -4.78 -10.34
CA HIS A 141 -6.16 -5.59 -9.33
C HIS A 141 -5.38 -5.58 -8.00
N PHE A 142 -4.05 -5.49 -8.09
CA PHE A 142 -3.15 -5.40 -6.94
C PHE A 142 -2.20 -4.21 -7.10
N LEU A 143 -2.14 -3.35 -6.10
CA LEU A 143 -1.31 -2.15 -6.06
C LEU A 143 -0.39 -2.19 -4.84
N VAL A 144 0.90 -2.00 -5.05
CA VAL A 144 1.87 -1.84 -3.98
C VAL A 144 2.32 -0.39 -3.91
N LEU A 145 2.24 0.21 -2.72
CA LEU A 145 2.65 1.58 -2.43
C LEU A 145 3.77 1.55 -1.38
N ASP A 146 4.99 1.88 -1.77
CA ASP A 146 6.16 1.87 -0.89
C ASP A 146 6.46 3.29 -0.40
N GLU A 147 6.05 3.62 0.83
CA GLU A 147 6.20 4.92 1.48
C GLU A 147 5.70 6.11 0.61
N PRO A 148 4.45 6.08 0.13
CA PRO A 148 3.95 7.03 -0.86
C PRO A 148 3.82 8.47 -0.37
N VAL A 149 3.94 8.70 0.94
CA VAL A 149 3.82 10.02 1.59
C VAL A 149 5.17 10.64 1.94
N GLN A 150 6.29 9.99 1.60
CA GLN A 150 7.61 10.47 1.94
C GLN A 150 7.90 11.84 1.28
N GLY A 151 8.32 12.81 2.09
CA GLY A 151 8.66 14.16 1.60
C GLY A 151 7.46 15.09 1.40
N VAL A 152 6.30 14.72 1.91
CA VAL A 152 5.08 15.52 1.91
C VAL A 152 4.84 16.07 3.33
N ASP A 153 4.29 17.28 3.44
CA ASP A 153 3.90 17.85 4.72
C ASP A 153 2.71 17.11 5.35
N TYR A 154 2.46 17.32 6.64
CA TYR A 154 1.43 16.60 7.39
C TYR A 154 0.03 16.71 6.78
N SER A 155 -0.36 17.90 6.28
CA SER A 155 -1.67 18.11 5.64
C SER A 155 -1.81 17.35 4.32
N GLY A 156 -0.75 17.38 3.51
CA GLY A 156 -0.64 16.63 2.27
C GLY A 156 -0.63 15.12 2.50
N GLU A 157 0.00 14.65 3.57
CA GLU A 157 0.00 13.25 3.97
C GLU A 157 -1.42 12.74 4.24
N ILE A 158 -2.22 13.42 5.06
CA ILE A 158 -3.62 13.07 5.32
C ILE A 158 -4.41 13.02 4.01
N ALA A 159 -4.19 14.01 3.14
CA ALA A 159 -4.87 14.06 1.85
C ALA A 159 -4.47 12.91 0.92
N LEU A 160 -3.21 12.46 0.94
CA LEU A 160 -2.74 11.30 0.17
C LEU A 160 -3.36 9.98 0.67
N TYR A 161 -3.48 9.77 1.98
CA TYR A 161 -4.15 8.59 2.52
C TYR A 161 -5.65 8.55 2.16
N LYS A 162 -6.33 9.70 2.15
CA LYS A 162 -7.70 9.77 1.62
C LYS A 162 -7.76 9.38 0.14
N THR A 163 -6.77 9.83 -0.65
CA THR A 163 -6.65 9.41 -2.06
C THR A 163 -6.49 7.90 -2.20
N ILE A 164 -5.69 7.25 -1.35
CA ILE A 164 -5.51 5.79 -1.36
C ILE A 164 -6.85 5.09 -1.11
N GLN A 165 -7.67 5.57 -0.17
CA GLN A 165 -9.01 5.02 0.07
C GLN A 165 -9.96 5.20 -1.12
N GLU A 166 -9.93 6.38 -1.77
CA GLU A 166 -10.72 6.63 -2.98
C GLU A 166 -10.30 5.69 -4.13
N ILE A 167 -9.00 5.38 -4.25
CA ILE A 167 -8.50 4.39 -5.21
C ILE A 167 -9.14 3.02 -4.94
N VAL A 168 -9.11 2.53 -3.69
CA VAL A 168 -9.73 1.25 -3.34
C VAL A 168 -11.22 1.25 -3.67
N LYS A 169 -11.95 2.30 -3.27
CA LYS A 169 -13.40 2.40 -3.50
C LYS A 169 -13.78 2.43 -4.98
N LYS A 170 -13.02 3.15 -5.81
CA LYS A 170 -13.37 3.36 -7.23
C LYS A 170 -12.88 2.23 -8.13
N ILE A 171 -11.68 1.68 -7.85
CA ILE A 171 -11.05 0.66 -8.70
C ILE A 171 -11.28 -0.75 -8.14
N ASN A 172 -11.63 -0.85 -6.84
CA ASN A 172 -11.78 -2.13 -6.12
C ASN A 172 -10.53 -3.01 -6.20
N CYS A 173 -9.33 -2.38 -6.10
CA CYS A 173 -8.05 -3.10 -6.04
C CYS A 173 -7.67 -3.48 -4.61
N GLY A 174 -6.88 -4.54 -4.45
CA GLY A 174 -6.19 -4.82 -3.19
C GLY A 174 -4.91 -3.99 -3.10
N ILE A 175 -4.62 -3.42 -1.93
CA ILE A 175 -3.43 -2.58 -1.72
C ILE A 175 -2.52 -3.21 -0.68
N LEU A 176 -1.22 -3.33 -1.00
CA LEU A 176 -0.16 -3.51 -0.02
C LEU A 176 0.54 -2.17 0.18
N LEU A 177 0.34 -1.58 1.34
CA LEU A 177 0.89 -0.29 1.73
C LEU A 177 2.10 -0.49 2.65
N ILE A 178 3.21 0.19 2.37
CA ILE A 178 4.33 0.30 3.29
C ILE A 178 4.34 1.70 3.85
N SER A 179 4.35 1.82 5.17
CA SER A 179 4.39 3.12 5.83
C SER A 179 5.11 3.04 7.17
N HIS A 180 5.67 4.16 7.59
CA HIS A 180 6.24 4.36 8.93
C HIS A 180 5.38 5.31 9.77
N ASN A 181 4.37 5.97 9.20
CA ASN A 181 3.45 6.83 9.94
C ASN A 181 2.31 6.02 10.54
N LEU A 182 2.48 5.65 11.81
CA LEU A 182 1.56 4.77 12.52
C LEU A 182 0.18 5.38 12.75
N HIS A 183 0.12 6.69 13.02
CA HIS A 183 -1.15 7.37 13.36
C HIS A 183 -2.16 7.32 12.22
N VAL A 184 -1.72 7.64 11.01
CA VAL A 184 -2.61 7.68 9.84
C VAL A 184 -2.91 6.27 9.35
N VAL A 185 -1.90 5.39 9.35
CA VAL A 185 -2.04 3.98 8.95
C VAL A 185 -3.13 3.28 9.74
N MET A 186 -3.12 3.41 11.07
CA MET A 186 -4.08 2.73 11.95
C MET A 186 -5.54 3.12 11.70
N SER A 187 -5.79 4.30 11.12
CA SER A 187 -7.15 4.75 10.78
C SER A 187 -7.58 4.41 9.35
N GLN A 188 -6.65 3.97 8.48
CA GLN A 188 -6.86 3.88 7.05
C GLN A 188 -6.59 2.49 6.46
N THR A 189 -6.33 1.48 7.29
CA THR A 189 -5.98 0.13 6.87
C THR A 189 -6.93 -0.91 7.47
N ASP A 190 -7.12 -2.02 6.75
CA ASP A 190 -7.96 -3.14 7.21
C ASP A 190 -7.13 -4.14 8.03
N TYR A 191 -5.87 -4.34 7.64
CA TYR A 191 -4.98 -5.28 8.32
C TYR A 191 -3.56 -4.74 8.41
N VAL A 192 -2.89 -4.93 9.53
CA VAL A 192 -1.53 -4.45 9.81
C VAL A 192 -0.62 -5.64 10.08
N ILE A 193 0.59 -5.57 9.55
CA ILE A 193 1.66 -6.53 9.78
C ILE A 193 2.90 -5.78 10.24
N CYS A 194 3.38 -6.10 11.43
CA CYS A 194 4.58 -5.52 12.02
C CYS A 194 5.79 -6.36 11.66
N LEU A 195 6.79 -5.76 11.04
CA LEU A 195 8.02 -6.42 10.62
C LEU A 195 9.24 -5.91 11.40
N ASN A 196 10.07 -6.86 11.82
CA ASN A 196 11.43 -6.61 12.34
C ASN A 196 12.34 -7.79 11.96
N GLY A 197 12.58 -7.97 10.64
CA GLY A 197 13.24 -9.16 10.10
C GLY A 197 12.33 -10.41 10.03
N HIS A 198 11.27 -10.43 10.81
CA HIS A 198 10.19 -11.41 10.84
C HIS A 198 8.87 -10.71 11.20
N VAL A 199 7.75 -11.41 11.14
CA VAL A 199 6.46 -10.89 11.62
C VAL A 199 6.45 -10.92 13.14
N CYS A 200 6.42 -9.74 13.78
CA CYS A 200 6.36 -9.61 15.25
C CYS A 200 4.93 -9.61 15.74
N CYS A 201 4.03 -8.91 15.04
CA CYS A 201 2.60 -8.86 15.34
C CYS A 201 1.81 -8.65 14.05
N SER A 202 0.56 -9.07 14.04
CA SER A 202 -0.34 -8.83 12.91
C SER A 202 -1.80 -8.89 13.34
N GLY A 203 -2.69 -8.19 12.65
CA GLY A 203 -4.11 -8.16 12.95
C GLY A 203 -4.79 -6.88 12.48
N ILE A 204 -6.04 -6.71 12.89
CA ILE A 204 -6.75 -5.44 12.70
C ILE A 204 -6.09 -4.35 13.55
N PRO A 205 -6.12 -3.07 13.11
CA PRO A 205 -5.44 -1.98 13.82
C PRO A 205 -5.73 -1.92 15.33
N SER A 206 -6.98 -2.09 15.73
CA SER A 206 -7.41 -2.03 17.14
C SER A 206 -6.84 -3.14 18.02
N SER A 207 -6.44 -4.28 17.46
CA SER A 207 -5.76 -5.35 18.19
C SER A 207 -4.25 -5.16 18.20
N VAL A 208 -3.68 -4.73 17.07
CA VAL A 208 -2.23 -4.53 16.93
C VAL A 208 -1.69 -3.46 17.88
N ILE A 209 -2.39 -2.34 18.07
CA ILE A 209 -1.97 -1.28 19.00
C ILE A 209 -1.88 -1.73 20.48
N LYS A 210 -2.54 -2.84 20.84
CA LYS A 210 -2.52 -3.43 22.19
C LYS A 210 -1.48 -4.54 22.32
N ASP A 211 -0.86 -4.94 21.22
CA ASP A 211 0.13 -6.01 21.20
C ASP A 211 1.43 -5.56 21.88
N GLN A 212 1.99 -6.41 22.74
CA GLN A 212 3.21 -6.09 23.46
C GLN A 212 4.42 -5.91 22.54
N GLU A 213 4.51 -6.66 21.45
CA GLU A 213 5.59 -6.53 20.48
C GLU A 213 5.48 -5.21 19.70
N TYR A 214 4.25 -4.76 19.39
CA TYR A 214 4.02 -3.44 18.82
C TYR A 214 4.48 -2.33 19.76
N ILE A 215 4.11 -2.41 21.05
CA ILE A 215 4.49 -1.43 22.07
C ILE A 215 6.01 -1.40 22.27
N LYS A 216 6.69 -2.56 22.23
CA LYS A 216 8.15 -2.63 22.28
C LYS A 216 8.84 -1.96 21.09
N LEU A 217 8.27 -2.12 19.88
CA LEU A 217 8.87 -1.58 18.65
C LEU A 217 8.67 -0.07 18.50
N PHE A 218 7.50 0.44 18.91
CA PHE A 218 7.07 1.80 18.58
C PHE A 218 6.80 2.70 19.80
N GLY A 219 6.81 2.12 21.02
CA GLY A 219 6.51 2.83 22.27
C GLY A 219 5.02 2.93 22.56
N SER A 220 4.69 3.34 23.81
CA SER A 220 3.31 3.45 24.30
C SER A 220 2.62 4.78 23.95
N ASN A 221 3.27 5.69 23.24
CA ASN A 221 2.83 7.07 23.03
C ASN A 221 1.85 7.26 21.85
N ILE A 222 1.22 6.22 21.38
CA ILE A 222 0.17 6.35 20.36
C ILE A 222 -1.16 6.53 21.10
N ASP A 223 -1.74 7.73 20.96
CA ASP A 223 -3.03 8.08 21.54
C ASP A 223 -4.11 7.07 21.11
N PRO A 224 -4.71 6.30 22.05
CA PRO A 224 -5.73 5.31 21.74
C PRO A 224 -7.00 5.91 21.11
N THR A 225 -7.18 7.23 21.18
CA THR A 225 -8.36 7.91 20.63
C THR A 225 -8.36 8.01 19.10
N LEU A 226 -7.21 7.83 18.45
CA LEU A 226 -7.08 7.79 16.99
C LEU A 226 -7.59 6.49 16.35
N SER A 227 -7.84 5.44 17.16
CA SER A 227 -8.34 4.14 16.68
C SER A 227 -9.88 4.10 16.46
N LEU A 228 -10.59 5.20 16.67
CA LEU A 228 -12.07 5.23 16.66
C LEU A 228 -12.71 5.56 15.31
N TYR A 229 -11.95 5.66 14.22
CA TYR A 229 -12.56 5.76 12.90
C TYR A 229 -12.97 4.36 12.42
N LYS A 230 -14.22 3.98 12.74
CA LYS A 230 -14.82 2.73 12.22
C LYS A 230 -15.03 2.88 10.71
N HIS A 231 -14.28 2.12 9.92
CA HIS A 231 -14.69 1.82 8.56
C HIS A 231 -15.97 0.99 8.61
N ASN A 232 -17.07 1.50 8.06
CA ASN A 232 -18.26 0.70 7.79
C ASN A 232 -18.01 -0.10 6.50
N HIS A 233 -17.36 -1.25 6.64
CA HIS A 233 -17.43 -2.30 5.63
C HIS A 233 -18.57 -3.24 5.96
N ASP A 234 -19.27 -3.76 4.96
CA ASP A 234 -20.35 -4.75 5.11
C ASP A 234 -19.86 -6.14 5.61
N HIS A 235 -18.69 -6.19 6.27
CA HIS A 235 -18.07 -7.41 6.78
C HIS A 235 -17.23 -7.12 8.03
N HIS A 236 -17.17 -8.09 8.94
CA HIS A 236 -16.31 -8.05 10.13
C HIS A 236 -15.12 -8.97 9.95
N HIS A 237 -13.93 -8.47 10.30
CA HIS A 237 -12.72 -9.29 10.42
C HIS A 237 -12.67 -9.89 11.82
N LEU A 238 -12.52 -11.21 11.91
CA LEU A 238 -12.26 -11.90 13.16
C LEU A 238 -10.77 -11.75 13.55
N PRO A 239 -10.42 -11.94 14.84
CA PRO A 239 -9.04 -11.79 15.32
C PRO A 239 -8.01 -12.69 14.62
N ASP A 240 -8.46 -13.79 13.99
CA ASP A 240 -7.65 -14.72 13.20
C ASP A 240 -7.51 -14.30 11.73
N GLY A 241 -8.07 -13.14 11.33
CA GLY A 241 -8.00 -12.63 9.96
C GLY A 241 -9.06 -13.21 9.01
N SER A 242 -10.00 -14.01 9.49
CA SER A 242 -11.13 -14.48 8.69
C SER A 242 -12.25 -13.41 8.61
N ILE A 243 -13.04 -13.44 7.52
CA ILE A 243 -14.11 -12.47 7.26
C ILE A 243 -15.46 -13.12 7.58
N ASP A 244 -16.21 -12.51 8.51
CA ASP A 244 -17.62 -12.86 8.78
C ASP A 244 -18.54 -11.87 8.06
N LYS A 245 -19.53 -12.37 7.30
CA LYS A 245 -20.56 -11.55 6.66
C LYS A 245 -21.69 -11.36 7.68
N ALA A 246 -21.91 -10.14 8.13
CA ALA A 246 -23.08 -9.81 8.90
C ALA A 246 -24.35 -10.22 8.16
N ASP A 247 -25.13 -11.11 8.77
CA ASP A 247 -26.46 -11.53 8.29
C ASP A 247 -27.35 -10.29 8.12
N LYS A 248 -27.80 -10.06 6.88
CA LYS A 248 -28.88 -9.10 6.58
C LYS A 248 -30.21 -9.73 6.97
N ASN A 249 -30.48 -9.86 8.28
CA ASN A 249 -31.83 -10.14 8.78
C ASN A 249 -31.90 -9.77 10.27
N LYS A 250 -32.21 -8.51 10.51
CA LYS A 250 -33.11 -8.07 11.61
C LYS A 250 -33.52 -6.62 11.36
#